data_a6aaa7f3e6809f48dff654823758e284
#
_entry.id   a6aaa7f3e6809f48dff654823758e284
#
_cell.length_a   1.000
_cell.length_b   1.000
_cell.length_c   1.000
_cell.angle_alpha   90.00
_cell.angle_beta   90.00
_cell.angle_gamma   90.00
#
_symmetry.space_group_name_H-M   'P 1'
#
loop_
_entity.id
_entity.type
_entity.pdbx_description
1 polymer ?
#
loop_
_entity_poly.entity_id
_entity_poly.type
_entity_poly.pdbx_seq_one_letter_code
_entity_poly.pdbx_strand_id
1 'polypeptide(L)'
;TSSHYIRNFYGIGNETVNLNEEFGNRFTNVRAKEFAFSPSINWNKNASTFSAKLKYEVLKIDRTSYRYISLPNVVNDDVFNSKQFGGADVSFNYENYDNKANPKLGMKFDVRAVYNMNLENTDRNYTSLETGLGFLHYLTTNKRLVWSSYAKAKWLLGEGYEFYQMATLGGNNDLRGFRFNRFYGKNSFFQTTDLKYEVGKIKNSILPLSYGFFGGFDLGRVWNPNESSNKWHNSYGGGFWLNAVDAISLNASYFNSSDGGRLVIGIGGTF
;
A
#
# COMPACT_ATOMS: atom_id res chain seq x y z
N THR A 1 -22.05 -5.73 3.54
CA THR A 1 -21.90 -6.43 2.24
C THR A 1 -20.80 -7.48 2.39
N SER A 2 -21.12 -8.77 2.12
CA SER A 2 -20.07 -9.78 2.05
C SER A 2 -19.35 -9.63 0.72
N SER A 3 -18.09 -9.19 0.77
CA SER A 3 -17.24 -9.12 -0.40
C SER A 3 -16.32 -10.34 -0.46
N HIS A 4 -16.12 -10.87 -1.67
CA HIS A 4 -15.05 -11.82 -1.93
C HIS A 4 -13.87 -11.02 -2.44
N TYR A 5 -12.73 -11.12 -1.79
CA TYR A 5 -11.51 -10.48 -2.28
C TYR A 5 -10.37 -11.49 -2.43
N ILE A 6 -9.42 -11.14 -3.26
CA ILE A 6 -8.23 -11.95 -3.53
C ILE A 6 -7.02 -11.19 -3.02
N ARG A 7 -6.21 -11.86 -2.22
CA ARG A 7 -4.87 -11.41 -1.81
C ARG A 7 -3.81 -12.30 -2.44
N ASN A 8 -2.61 -11.80 -2.60
CA ASN A 8 -1.46 -12.65 -2.85
C ASN A 8 -0.79 -12.99 -1.51
N PHE A 9 -0.29 -14.21 -1.39
CA PHE A 9 0.49 -14.65 -0.25
C PHE A 9 1.65 -15.53 -0.74
N TYR A 10 2.87 -15.03 -0.56
CA TYR A 10 4.11 -15.67 -1.00
C TYR A 10 4.91 -16.27 0.16
N GLY A 11 4.32 -16.30 1.36
CA GLY A 11 4.98 -16.61 2.62
C GLY A 11 5.32 -15.34 3.41
N ILE A 12 5.96 -15.51 4.54
CA ILE A 12 6.32 -14.44 5.47
C ILE A 12 7.83 -14.18 5.35
N GLY A 13 8.22 -12.91 5.27
CA GLY A 13 9.62 -12.47 5.25
C GLY A 13 10.11 -11.90 3.92
N ASN A 14 11.39 -11.53 3.91
CA ASN A 14 12.08 -10.93 2.75
C ASN A 14 12.62 -11.94 1.76
N GLU A 15 12.89 -13.18 2.20
CA GLU A 15 13.52 -14.21 1.35
C GLU A 15 12.52 -15.10 0.62
N THR A 16 11.23 -14.72 0.62
CA THR A 16 10.18 -15.47 -0.07
C THR A 16 10.38 -15.44 -1.58
N VAL A 17 10.08 -16.55 -2.25
CA VAL A 17 10.23 -16.72 -3.70
C VAL A 17 8.89 -16.52 -4.40
N ASN A 18 8.92 -15.96 -5.60
CA ASN A 18 7.73 -15.84 -6.45
C ASN A 18 7.51 -17.15 -7.22
N LEU A 19 6.73 -18.05 -6.66
CA LEU A 19 6.42 -19.37 -7.23
C LEU A 19 5.37 -19.34 -8.36
N ASN A 20 4.83 -18.17 -8.71
CA ASN A 20 3.82 -18.07 -9.76
C ASN A 20 4.37 -18.37 -11.16
N GLU A 21 5.66 -18.23 -11.39
CA GLU A 21 6.29 -18.57 -12.65
C GLU A 21 6.33 -20.10 -12.87
N GLU A 22 6.52 -20.85 -11.79
CA GLU A 22 6.59 -22.31 -11.82
C GLU A 22 5.20 -22.96 -11.77
N PHE A 23 4.32 -22.49 -10.88
CA PHE A 23 3.02 -23.12 -10.59
C PHE A 23 1.81 -22.36 -11.17
N GLY A 24 2.04 -21.27 -11.91
CA GLY A 24 1.01 -20.48 -12.58
C GLY A 24 0.56 -19.26 -11.76
N ASN A 25 0.11 -18.26 -12.48
CA ASN A 25 -0.18 -16.88 -11.97
C ASN A 25 -1.19 -16.77 -10.81
N ARG A 26 -1.87 -17.85 -10.47
CA ARG A 26 -2.86 -17.85 -9.38
C ARG A 26 -2.42 -18.68 -8.18
N PHE A 27 -1.24 -19.28 -8.22
CA PHE A 27 -0.78 -20.18 -7.16
C PHE A 27 -0.71 -19.49 -5.79
N THR A 28 -0.26 -18.26 -5.74
CA THR A 28 -0.16 -17.46 -4.50
C THR A 28 -1.44 -16.72 -4.12
N ASN A 29 -2.51 -16.85 -4.90
CA ASN A 29 -3.77 -16.18 -4.59
C ASN A 29 -4.51 -16.84 -3.42
N VAL A 30 -4.89 -16.02 -2.45
CA VAL A 30 -5.71 -16.39 -1.30
C VAL A 30 -7.09 -15.78 -1.48
N ARG A 31 -8.15 -16.60 -1.38
CA ARG A 31 -9.53 -16.13 -1.41
C ARG A 31 -10.03 -15.96 0.03
N ALA A 32 -10.72 -14.86 0.27
CA ALA A 32 -11.35 -14.58 1.55
C ALA A 32 -12.77 -14.08 1.36
N LYS A 33 -13.61 -14.39 2.33
CA LYS A 33 -14.96 -13.82 2.51
C LYS A 33 -14.87 -12.87 3.68
N GLU A 34 -15.31 -11.65 3.48
CA GLU A 34 -15.28 -10.61 4.49
C GLU A 34 -16.65 -9.93 4.61
N PHE A 35 -17.07 -9.78 5.85
CA PHE A 35 -18.11 -8.84 6.23
C PHE A 35 -17.50 -7.81 7.16
N ALA A 36 -17.60 -6.54 6.83
CA ALA A 36 -17.10 -5.45 7.65
C ALA A 36 -18.17 -4.37 7.87
N PHE A 37 -18.26 -3.91 9.11
CA PHE A 37 -19.05 -2.76 9.51
C PHE A 37 -18.17 -1.79 10.29
N SER A 38 -18.01 -0.56 9.78
CA SER A 38 -17.06 0.40 10.33
C SER A 38 -17.62 1.83 10.31
N PRO A 39 -18.46 2.20 11.29
CA PRO A 39 -18.91 3.57 11.45
C PRO A 39 -17.71 4.49 11.77
N SER A 40 -17.70 5.68 11.19
CA SER A 40 -16.61 6.64 11.35
C SER A 40 -17.09 8.06 11.50
N ILE A 41 -16.32 8.85 12.24
CA ILE A 41 -16.47 10.30 12.35
C ILE A 41 -15.17 10.94 11.83
N ASN A 42 -15.32 11.96 10.99
CA ASN A 42 -14.21 12.70 10.41
C ASN A 42 -14.34 14.18 10.74
N TRP A 43 -13.25 14.78 11.22
CA TRP A 43 -13.13 16.23 11.44
C TRP A 43 -12.08 16.78 10.48
N ASN A 44 -12.52 17.71 9.66
CA ASN A 44 -11.65 18.37 8.69
C ASN A 44 -11.43 19.82 9.12
N LYS A 45 -10.17 20.23 9.20
CA LYS A 45 -9.80 21.63 9.47
C LYS A 45 -8.58 21.99 8.64
N ASN A 46 -8.77 22.93 7.69
CA ASN A 46 -7.71 23.35 6.76
C ASN A 46 -7.08 22.15 6.01
N ALA A 47 -5.79 21.95 6.23
CA ALA A 47 -5.00 20.86 5.63
C ALA A 47 -5.04 19.55 6.45
N SER A 48 -5.77 19.52 7.56
CA SER A 48 -5.78 18.40 8.50
C SER A 48 -7.11 17.67 8.50
N THR A 49 -7.04 16.35 8.57
CA THR A 49 -8.19 15.46 8.78
C THR A 49 -7.89 14.54 9.96
N PHE A 50 -8.74 14.55 10.95
CA PHE A 50 -8.75 13.56 12.03
C PHE A 50 -9.93 12.61 11.80
N SER A 51 -9.69 11.30 11.91
CA SER A 51 -10.72 10.26 11.77
C SER A 51 -10.71 9.31 12.96
N ALA A 52 -11.89 8.95 13.44
CA ALA A 52 -12.08 7.89 14.42
C ALA A 52 -13.12 6.90 13.89
N LYS A 53 -12.83 5.60 13.98
CA LYS A 53 -13.69 4.51 13.50
C LYS A 53 -13.80 3.44 14.56
N LEU A 54 -14.97 2.84 14.66
CA LEU A 54 -15.15 1.55 15.29
C LEU A 54 -15.20 0.48 14.19
N LYS A 55 -14.64 -0.69 14.46
CA LYS A 55 -14.60 -1.81 13.50
C LYS A 55 -15.27 -3.04 14.07
N TYR A 56 -16.08 -3.67 13.25
CA TYR A 56 -16.48 -5.07 13.42
C TYR A 56 -16.26 -5.77 12.10
N GLU A 57 -15.55 -6.88 12.12
CA GLU A 57 -15.16 -7.64 10.95
C GLU A 57 -15.32 -9.12 11.18
N VAL A 58 -15.91 -9.82 10.22
CA VAL A 58 -15.93 -11.29 10.15
C VAL A 58 -15.17 -11.69 8.90
N LEU A 59 -14.14 -12.51 9.06
CA LEU A 59 -13.28 -12.92 7.98
C LEU A 59 -13.10 -14.43 7.97
N LYS A 60 -13.20 -15.02 6.77
CA LYS A 60 -12.93 -16.44 6.52
C LYS A 60 -12.04 -16.58 5.31
N ILE A 61 -10.92 -17.29 5.47
CA ILE A 61 -10.06 -17.70 4.36
C ILE A 61 -10.59 -19.01 3.79
N ASP A 62 -10.76 -19.06 2.47
CA ASP A 62 -11.17 -20.27 1.77
C ASP A 62 -9.96 -21.19 1.54
N ARG A 63 -10.05 -22.43 2.02
CA ARG A 63 -9.08 -23.48 1.66
C ARG A 63 -9.33 -23.89 0.21
N THR A 64 -8.45 -23.44 -0.69
CA THR A 64 -8.55 -23.72 -2.11
C THR A 64 -7.46 -24.67 -2.54
N SER A 65 -7.79 -25.80 -3.16
CA SER A 65 -6.82 -26.78 -3.70
C SER A 65 -5.86 -26.12 -4.69
N TYR A 66 -4.62 -26.62 -4.73
CA TYR A 66 -3.56 -26.13 -5.62
C TYR A 66 -3.19 -24.66 -5.41
N ARG A 67 -3.23 -24.20 -4.15
CA ARG A 67 -2.78 -22.86 -3.74
C ARG A 67 -1.65 -22.99 -2.72
N TYR A 68 -0.71 -22.06 -2.75
CA TYR A 68 0.42 -22.01 -1.84
C TYR A 68 0.01 -22.08 -0.37
N ILE A 69 -1.00 -21.29 0.01
CA ILE A 69 -1.51 -21.26 1.40
C ILE A 69 -2.10 -22.59 1.87
N SER A 70 -2.52 -23.46 0.94
CA SER A 70 -3.13 -24.75 1.26
C SER A 70 -2.12 -25.91 1.32
N LEU A 71 -0.84 -25.63 1.08
CA LEU A 71 0.23 -26.63 1.21
C LEU A 71 0.48 -26.93 2.69
N PRO A 72 0.92 -28.18 3.03
CA PRO A 72 1.30 -28.54 4.39
C PRO A 72 2.37 -27.60 4.97
N ASN A 73 2.25 -27.22 6.23
CA ASN A 73 3.22 -26.42 6.99
C ASN A 73 3.45 -24.98 6.50
N VAL A 74 2.64 -24.47 5.58
CA VAL A 74 2.72 -23.06 5.14
C VAL A 74 2.03 -22.13 6.13
N VAL A 75 0.86 -22.52 6.61
CA VAL A 75 0.11 -21.83 7.68
C VAL A 75 -0.51 -22.84 8.62
N ASN A 76 -0.90 -22.40 9.82
CA ASN A 76 -1.69 -23.23 10.72
C ASN A 76 -3.11 -23.41 10.14
N ASP A 77 -3.69 -24.60 10.27
CA ASP A 77 -5.04 -24.93 9.78
C ASP A 77 -6.13 -24.03 10.39
N ASP A 78 -5.90 -23.49 11.58
CA ASP A 78 -6.79 -22.54 12.25
C ASP A 78 -7.05 -21.27 11.42
N VAL A 79 -6.16 -20.91 10.48
CA VAL A 79 -6.33 -19.76 9.60
C VAL A 79 -7.57 -19.87 8.69
N PHE A 80 -8.03 -21.07 8.39
CA PHE A 80 -9.20 -21.33 7.56
C PHE A 80 -10.54 -21.28 8.31
N ASN A 81 -10.49 -21.17 9.64
CA ASN A 81 -11.68 -20.95 10.44
C ASN A 81 -12.20 -19.53 10.25
N SER A 82 -13.50 -19.36 10.38
CA SER A 82 -14.10 -18.02 10.43
C SER A 82 -13.63 -17.34 11.70
N LYS A 83 -13.24 -16.07 11.63
CA LYS A 83 -12.78 -15.27 12.77
C LYS A 83 -13.50 -13.95 12.83
N GLN A 84 -13.78 -13.51 14.06
CA GLN A 84 -14.47 -12.26 14.34
C GLN A 84 -13.53 -11.29 15.05
N PHE A 85 -13.53 -10.06 14.58
CA PHE A 85 -12.68 -9.00 15.14
C PHE A 85 -13.52 -7.78 15.49
N GLY A 86 -13.23 -7.21 16.65
CA GLY A 86 -13.67 -5.88 17.05
C GLY A 86 -12.48 -4.94 17.14
N GLY A 87 -12.70 -3.63 17.07
CA GLY A 87 -11.58 -2.72 17.23
C GLY A 87 -11.91 -1.25 17.05
N ALA A 88 -10.88 -0.44 17.21
CA ALA A 88 -10.90 0.99 17.00
C ALA A 88 -9.74 1.41 16.09
N ASP A 89 -9.99 2.42 15.26
CA ASP A 89 -9.02 2.96 14.30
C ASP A 89 -9.06 4.49 14.42
N VAL A 90 -7.94 5.09 14.76
CA VAL A 90 -7.77 6.54 14.81
C VAL A 90 -6.66 6.94 13.86
N SER A 91 -6.91 8.00 13.08
CA SER A 91 -5.92 8.51 12.14
C SER A 91 -5.92 10.03 12.10
N PHE A 92 -4.73 10.57 11.86
CA PHE A 92 -4.50 11.97 11.57
C PHE A 92 -3.76 12.07 10.25
N ASN A 93 -4.30 12.88 9.33
CA ASN A 93 -3.70 13.17 8.03
C ASN A 93 -3.55 14.68 7.89
N TYR A 94 -2.37 15.11 7.49
CA TYR A 94 -2.06 16.47 7.11
C TYR A 94 -1.56 16.50 5.67
N GLU A 95 -2.23 17.24 4.80
CA GLU A 95 -1.86 17.38 3.40
C GLU A 95 -1.94 18.86 3.01
N ASN A 96 -0.79 19.45 2.76
CA ASN A 96 -0.69 20.85 2.35
C ASN A 96 0.07 20.93 1.03
N TYR A 97 -0.68 21.14 -0.06
CA TYR A 97 -0.17 21.22 -1.43
C TYR A 97 -0.58 22.53 -2.07
N ASP A 98 0.28 23.06 -2.93
CA ASP A 98 -0.01 24.22 -3.79
C ASP A 98 -1.15 23.95 -4.77
N ASN A 99 -1.29 22.70 -5.23
CA ASN A 99 -2.39 22.22 -6.08
C ASN A 99 -2.63 20.74 -5.78
N LYS A 100 -3.88 20.34 -5.50
CA LYS A 100 -4.20 18.95 -5.15
C LYS A 100 -4.10 17.96 -6.31
N ALA A 101 -4.40 18.39 -7.52
CA ALA A 101 -4.44 17.50 -8.67
C ALA A 101 -3.06 17.33 -9.36
N ASN A 102 -2.22 18.38 -9.32
CA ASN A 102 -0.86 18.36 -9.86
C ASN A 102 0.08 19.13 -8.94
N PRO A 103 0.37 18.61 -7.75
CA PRO A 103 1.18 19.30 -6.77
C PRO A 103 2.62 19.45 -7.24
N LYS A 104 3.21 20.62 -6.96
CA LYS A 104 4.61 20.94 -7.25
C LYS A 104 5.38 21.37 -6.02
N LEU A 105 4.66 21.73 -4.97
CA LEU A 105 5.19 22.10 -3.67
C LEU A 105 4.22 21.62 -2.60
N GLY A 106 4.73 20.99 -1.56
CA GLY A 106 3.92 20.62 -0.42
C GLY A 106 4.50 19.52 0.43
N MET A 107 3.73 19.15 1.44
CA MET A 107 4.05 18.07 2.36
C MET A 107 2.80 17.29 2.75
N LYS A 108 3.03 16.03 3.08
CA LYS A 108 2.07 15.10 3.64
C LYS A 108 2.63 14.49 4.92
N PHE A 109 1.79 14.36 5.91
CA PHE A 109 2.10 13.60 7.12
C PHE A 109 0.88 12.80 7.53
N ASP A 110 1.05 11.51 7.77
CA ASP A 110 -0.02 10.64 8.23
C ASP A 110 0.43 9.79 9.42
N VAL A 111 -0.48 9.64 10.38
CA VAL A 111 -0.35 8.73 11.51
C VAL A 111 -1.66 7.99 11.66
N ARG A 112 -1.59 6.69 11.92
CA ARG A 112 -2.74 5.84 12.16
C ARG A 112 -2.43 4.82 13.25
N ALA A 113 -3.33 4.67 14.19
CA ALA A 113 -3.29 3.63 15.21
C ALA A 113 -4.57 2.79 15.12
N VAL A 114 -4.41 1.48 15.06
CA VAL A 114 -5.52 0.53 14.99
C VAL A 114 -5.35 -0.50 16.09
N TYR A 115 -6.31 -0.57 17.00
CA TYR A 115 -6.42 -1.67 17.95
C TYR A 115 -7.38 -2.70 17.40
N ASN A 116 -6.97 -3.95 17.35
CA ASN A 116 -7.78 -5.09 16.94
C ASN A 116 -7.84 -6.13 18.06
N MET A 117 -9.05 -6.55 18.34
CA MET A 117 -9.39 -7.58 19.33
C MET A 117 -10.02 -8.77 18.60
N ASN A 118 -9.47 -9.97 18.81
CA ASN A 118 -10.13 -11.17 18.37
C ASN A 118 -11.24 -11.51 19.36
N LEU A 119 -12.50 -11.55 18.91
CA LEU A 119 -13.67 -11.73 19.77
C LEU A 119 -13.86 -13.18 20.23
N GLU A 120 -13.21 -14.14 19.59
CA GLU A 120 -13.26 -15.57 19.94
C GLU A 120 -12.09 -15.98 20.84
N ASN A 121 -10.97 -15.24 20.77
CA ASN A 121 -9.79 -15.47 21.57
C ASN A 121 -9.12 -14.13 21.92
N THR A 122 -9.42 -13.62 23.11
CA THR A 122 -8.93 -12.31 23.57
C THR A 122 -7.43 -12.25 23.83
N ASP A 123 -6.73 -13.38 23.89
CA ASP A 123 -5.26 -13.39 23.97
C ASP A 123 -4.61 -13.02 22.63
N ARG A 124 -5.39 -13.02 21.55
CA ARG A 124 -4.98 -12.66 20.20
C ARG A 124 -5.34 -11.22 19.84
N ASN A 125 -4.95 -10.28 20.68
CA ASN A 125 -5.12 -8.87 20.43
C ASN A 125 -3.81 -8.25 19.95
N TYR A 126 -3.90 -7.22 19.10
CA TYR A 126 -2.73 -6.49 18.66
C TYR A 126 -3.07 -5.02 18.35
N THR A 127 -2.04 -4.19 18.38
CA THR A 127 -2.11 -2.79 17.92
C THR A 127 -1.22 -2.61 16.70
N SER A 128 -1.74 -1.93 15.69
CA SER A 128 -0.97 -1.50 14.52
C SER A 128 -0.75 0.00 14.58
N LEU A 129 0.51 0.42 14.43
CA LEU A 129 0.90 1.82 14.26
C LEU A 129 1.45 2.01 12.87
N GLU A 130 0.98 3.06 12.19
CA GLU A 130 1.50 3.49 10.89
C GLU A 130 1.86 4.96 10.94
N THR A 131 2.98 5.35 10.33
CA THR A 131 3.34 6.74 10.12
C THR A 131 3.95 6.93 8.75
N GLY A 132 3.61 8.03 8.09
CA GLY A 132 4.11 8.40 6.79
C GLY A 132 4.47 9.87 6.72
N LEU A 133 5.51 10.18 5.94
CA LEU A 133 5.99 11.53 5.70
C LEU A 133 6.37 11.69 4.24
N GLY A 134 5.84 12.72 3.60
CA GLY A 134 6.09 13.01 2.20
C GLY A 134 6.35 14.47 1.94
N PHE A 135 7.19 14.72 0.94
CA PHE A 135 7.55 16.05 0.46
C PHE A 135 7.52 16.12 -1.05
N LEU A 136 7.12 17.28 -1.56
CA LEU A 136 7.28 17.67 -2.95
C LEU A 136 7.95 19.03 -3.02
N HIS A 137 8.88 19.16 -3.94
CA HIS A 137 9.53 20.43 -4.21
C HIS A 137 9.90 20.56 -5.70
N TYR A 138 9.58 21.68 -6.29
CA TYR A 138 10.06 21.98 -7.65
C TYR A 138 11.55 22.33 -7.59
N LEU A 139 12.32 21.78 -8.54
CA LEU A 139 13.78 21.96 -8.62
C LEU A 139 14.17 23.07 -9.60
N THR A 140 13.22 23.62 -10.37
CA THR A 140 13.49 24.63 -11.39
C THR A 140 12.57 25.84 -11.20
N THR A 141 13.02 27.04 -11.55
CA THR A 141 12.26 28.30 -11.42
C THR A 141 10.96 28.29 -12.23
N ASN A 142 10.94 27.60 -13.37
CA ASN A 142 9.73 27.41 -14.19
C ASN A 142 8.79 26.33 -13.63
N LYS A 143 9.12 25.70 -12.49
CA LYS A 143 8.32 24.67 -11.81
C LYS A 143 7.98 23.45 -12.68
N ARG A 144 8.80 23.15 -13.70
CA ARG A 144 8.57 21.99 -14.58
C ARG A 144 9.17 20.70 -14.04
N LEU A 145 10.24 20.79 -13.28
CA LEU A 145 10.89 19.63 -12.65
C LEU A 145 10.54 19.60 -11.17
N VAL A 146 9.88 18.52 -10.74
CA VAL A 146 9.43 18.32 -9.37
C VAL A 146 10.05 17.04 -8.83
N TRP A 147 10.68 17.15 -7.69
CA TRP A 147 11.11 16.01 -6.87
C TRP A 147 10.02 15.72 -5.84
N SER A 148 9.69 14.45 -5.66
CA SER A 148 8.82 13.99 -4.60
C SER A 148 9.41 12.77 -3.91
N SER A 149 9.21 12.67 -2.61
CA SER A 149 9.57 11.48 -1.83
C SER A 149 8.54 11.26 -0.73
N TYR A 150 8.14 10.01 -0.56
CA TYR A 150 7.24 9.59 0.51
C TYR A 150 7.82 8.35 1.18
N ALA A 151 7.93 8.38 2.50
CA ALA A 151 8.35 7.25 3.31
C ALA A 151 7.25 6.87 4.30
N LYS A 152 7.03 5.58 4.49
CA LYS A 152 6.04 5.06 5.43
C LYS A 152 6.59 3.87 6.19
N ALA A 153 6.26 3.81 7.48
CA ALA A 153 6.55 2.66 8.33
C ALA A 153 5.26 2.16 9.00
N LYS A 154 5.22 0.85 9.22
CA LYS A 154 4.15 0.18 9.96
C LYS A 154 4.75 -0.78 10.99
N TRP A 155 4.21 -0.75 12.19
CA TRP A 155 4.58 -1.63 13.30
C TRP A 155 3.37 -2.34 13.84
N LEU A 156 3.53 -3.63 14.16
CA LEU A 156 2.57 -4.44 14.89
C LEU A 156 3.09 -4.68 16.30
N LEU A 157 2.33 -4.24 17.29
CA LEU A 157 2.58 -4.45 18.72
C LEU A 157 1.68 -5.58 19.21
N GLY A 158 2.25 -6.56 19.88
CA GLY A 158 1.58 -7.82 20.26
C GLY A 158 1.92 -8.96 19.31
N GLU A 159 1.39 -10.14 19.59
CA GLU A 159 1.65 -11.39 18.83
C GLU A 159 0.34 -12.03 18.30
N GLY A 160 -0.80 -11.45 18.60
CA GLY A 160 -2.12 -12.01 18.32
C GLY A 160 -2.66 -11.76 16.92
N TYR A 161 -1.82 -11.39 15.96
CA TYR A 161 -2.23 -11.07 14.60
C TYR A 161 -2.17 -12.30 13.67
N GLU A 162 -3.06 -12.33 12.70
CA GLU A 162 -3.04 -13.28 11.60
C GLU A 162 -2.17 -12.76 10.44
N PHE A 163 -1.72 -13.68 9.54
CA PHE A 163 -0.87 -13.27 8.40
C PHE A 163 -1.49 -12.13 7.57
N TYR A 164 -2.81 -12.16 7.37
CA TYR A 164 -3.53 -11.14 6.58
C TYR A 164 -3.65 -9.78 7.28
N GLN A 165 -3.27 -9.69 8.54
CA GLN A 165 -3.23 -8.46 9.36
C GLN A 165 -1.81 -7.89 9.43
N MET A 166 -0.80 -8.64 8.98
CA MET A 166 0.60 -8.23 8.96
C MET A 166 0.84 -6.97 8.11
N ALA A 167 1.98 -6.36 8.30
CA ALA A 167 2.47 -5.34 7.40
C ALA A 167 2.85 -5.98 6.06
N THR A 168 2.45 -5.36 4.94
CA THR A 168 2.74 -5.86 3.61
C THR A 168 3.46 -4.82 2.76
N LEU A 169 4.30 -5.28 1.84
CA LEU A 169 4.92 -4.48 0.80
C LEU A 169 4.73 -5.13 -0.56
N GLY A 170 4.72 -4.30 -1.60
CA GLY A 170 4.50 -4.65 -2.99
C GLY A 170 3.15 -4.14 -3.50
N GLY A 171 3.18 -3.45 -4.61
CA GLY A 171 2.01 -2.88 -5.24
C GLY A 171 2.23 -1.47 -5.77
N ASN A 172 1.16 -0.80 -6.15
CA ASN A 172 1.24 0.48 -6.84
C ASN A 172 1.66 1.66 -5.94
N ASN A 173 1.55 1.50 -4.62
CA ASN A 173 1.70 2.60 -3.66
C ASN A 173 3.00 2.53 -2.84
N ASP A 174 3.79 1.47 -3.03
CA ASP A 174 5.04 1.25 -2.30
C ASP A 174 6.16 0.73 -3.21
N LEU A 175 6.31 -0.58 -3.38
CA LEU A 175 7.30 -1.19 -4.27
C LEU A 175 6.66 -1.51 -5.63
N ARG A 176 6.61 -0.53 -6.52
CA ARG A 176 5.83 -0.56 -7.78
C ARG A 176 6.24 -1.65 -8.76
N GLY A 177 7.50 -2.11 -8.72
CA GLY A 177 7.96 -3.23 -9.52
C GLY A 177 7.54 -4.61 -9.01
N PHE A 178 6.97 -4.70 -7.81
CA PHE A 178 6.53 -5.95 -7.21
C PHE A 178 5.02 -6.13 -7.28
N ARG A 179 4.55 -7.37 -7.24
CA ARG A 179 3.12 -7.69 -7.18
C ARG A 179 2.53 -7.25 -5.84
N PHE A 180 1.22 -7.05 -5.79
CA PHE A 180 0.51 -6.69 -4.56
C PHE A 180 0.76 -7.71 -3.45
N ASN A 181 1.03 -7.21 -2.22
CA ASN A 181 1.29 -8.01 -1.03
C ASN A 181 2.41 -9.04 -1.28
N ARG A 182 3.53 -8.60 -1.87
CA ARG A 182 4.64 -9.50 -2.19
C ARG A 182 5.41 -9.96 -0.97
N PHE A 183 5.54 -9.09 0.03
CA PHE A 183 6.27 -9.36 1.27
C PHE A 183 5.37 -9.11 2.47
N TYR A 184 5.44 -10.02 3.43
CA TYR A 184 4.69 -9.96 4.69
C TYR A 184 5.64 -9.90 5.87
N GLY A 185 5.39 -9.01 6.83
CA GLY A 185 6.17 -8.90 8.05
C GLY A 185 5.41 -8.32 9.23
N LYS A 186 5.96 -8.50 10.43
CA LYS A 186 5.47 -7.84 11.65
C LYS A 186 5.59 -6.33 11.51
N ASN A 187 6.71 -5.87 10.96
CA ASN A 187 6.96 -4.47 10.68
C ASN A 187 7.34 -4.28 9.22
N SER A 188 7.10 -3.09 8.69
CA SER A 188 7.53 -2.72 7.34
C SER A 188 7.98 -1.26 7.27
N PHE A 189 8.85 -0.99 6.31
CA PHE A 189 9.23 0.34 5.89
C PHE A 189 9.34 0.36 4.37
N PHE A 190 8.90 1.45 3.77
CA PHE A 190 9.19 1.75 2.39
C PHE A 190 9.41 3.24 2.16
N GLN A 191 10.11 3.54 1.09
CA GLN A 191 10.26 4.88 0.54
C GLN A 191 10.11 4.83 -0.96
N THR A 192 9.29 5.73 -1.50
CA THR A 192 9.17 5.99 -2.93
C THR A 192 9.74 7.37 -3.24
N THR A 193 10.44 7.50 -4.33
CA THR A 193 11.01 8.78 -4.77
C THR A 193 10.83 8.92 -6.26
N ASP A 194 10.26 10.04 -6.70
CA ASP A 194 10.01 10.35 -8.10
C ASP A 194 10.63 11.67 -8.50
N LEU A 195 11.09 11.72 -9.74
CA LEU A 195 11.45 12.93 -10.44
C LEU A 195 10.51 13.11 -11.61
N LYS A 196 9.61 14.11 -11.53
CA LYS A 196 8.53 14.37 -12.47
C LYS A 196 8.85 15.60 -13.31
N TYR A 197 8.78 15.46 -14.63
CA TYR A 197 9.02 16.56 -15.56
C TYR A 197 7.77 16.88 -16.39
N GLU A 198 7.32 18.15 -16.34
CA GLU A 198 6.23 18.68 -17.16
C GLU A 198 6.76 19.10 -18.52
N VAL A 199 6.38 18.38 -19.56
CA VAL A 199 6.79 18.69 -20.95
C VAL A 199 6.00 19.87 -21.48
N GLY A 200 4.69 19.91 -21.26
CA GLY A 200 3.85 20.96 -21.80
C GLY A 200 2.45 21.02 -21.23
N LYS A 201 1.75 22.06 -21.67
CA LYS A 201 0.33 22.28 -21.37
C LYS A 201 -0.42 22.56 -22.65
N ILE A 202 -1.56 21.93 -22.84
CA ILE A 202 -2.51 22.22 -23.91
C ILE A 202 -3.58 23.10 -23.30
N LYS A 203 -3.60 24.36 -23.71
CA LYS A 203 -4.62 25.35 -23.33
C LYS A 203 -5.79 25.21 -24.25
N ASN A 204 -6.87 24.61 -23.79
CA ASN A 204 -8.11 24.48 -24.51
C ASN A 204 -9.25 24.89 -23.57
N SER A 205 -10.26 25.58 -24.06
CA SER A 205 -11.40 26.06 -23.30
C SER A 205 -12.27 24.90 -22.75
N ILE A 206 -12.24 23.72 -23.39
CA ILE A 206 -13.05 22.57 -23.03
C ILE A 206 -12.28 21.62 -22.11
N LEU A 207 -11.01 21.33 -22.43
CA LEU A 207 -10.19 20.36 -21.70
C LEU A 207 -8.73 20.82 -21.60
N PRO A 208 -8.39 21.71 -20.69
CA PRO A 208 -7.00 22.06 -20.45
C PRO A 208 -6.24 20.82 -19.91
N LEU A 209 -5.10 20.52 -20.53
CA LEU A 209 -4.27 19.36 -20.19
C LEU A 209 -2.84 19.80 -19.85
N SER A 210 -2.24 19.15 -18.86
CA SER A 210 -0.79 19.14 -18.67
C SER A 210 -0.28 17.71 -18.73
N TYR A 211 0.93 17.51 -19.26
CA TYR A 211 1.49 16.19 -19.50
C TYR A 211 3.00 16.19 -19.35
N GLY A 212 3.53 15.01 -19.10
CA GLY A 212 4.96 14.84 -18.93
C GLY A 212 5.38 13.42 -18.63
N PHE A 213 6.63 13.29 -18.22
CA PHE A 213 7.26 12.02 -17.85
C PHE A 213 7.67 12.06 -16.39
N PHE A 214 7.90 10.88 -15.81
CA PHE A 214 8.54 10.74 -14.52
C PHE A 214 9.43 9.51 -14.49
N GLY A 215 10.47 9.57 -13.66
CA GLY A 215 11.29 8.43 -13.27
C GLY A 215 11.18 8.24 -11.77
N GLY A 216 11.18 6.99 -11.30
CA GLY A 216 11.01 6.67 -9.91
C GLY A 216 11.90 5.56 -9.42
N PHE A 217 12.18 5.60 -8.12
CA PHE A 217 12.90 4.59 -7.36
C PHE A 217 12.17 4.31 -6.07
N ASP A 218 11.97 3.03 -5.77
CA ASP A 218 11.32 2.56 -4.56
C ASP A 218 12.29 1.67 -3.78
N LEU A 219 12.25 1.76 -2.46
CA LEU A 219 13.03 0.96 -1.54
C LEU A 219 12.14 0.52 -0.38
N GLY A 220 12.26 -0.74 0.05
CA GLY A 220 11.50 -1.20 1.21
C GLY A 220 11.95 -2.56 1.72
N ARG A 221 11.52 -2.86 2.94
CA ARG A 221 11.78 -4.15 3.58
C ARG A 221 10.75 -4.42 4.68
N VAL A 222 10.58 -5.68 5.01
CA VAL A 222 9.81 -6.13 6.16
C VAL A 222 10.74 -6.71 7.24
N TRP A 223 10.25 -6.79 8.47
CA TRP A 223 10.96 -7.42 9.60
C TRP A 223 10.06 -8.40 10.31
N ASN A 224 10.60 -9.55 10.64
CA ASN A 224 9.95 -10.58 11.45
C ASN A 224 10.86 -11.01 12.60
N PRO A 225 10.32 -11.39 13.77
CA PRO A 225 11.12 -11.74 14.95
C PRO A 225 12.11 -12.88 14.72
N ASN A 226 11.76 -13.85 13.87
CA ASN A 226 12.55 -15.05 13.61
C ASN A 226 13.27 -15.02 12.25
N GLU A 227 13.42 -13.85 11.63
CA GLU A 227 14.10 -13.70 10.35
C GLU A 227 15.37 -12.87 10.51
N SER A 228 16.52 -13.44 10.17
CA SER A 228 17.81 -12.76 10.19
C SER A 228 18.16 -12.06 8.87
N SER A 229 17.27 -12.03 7.88
CA SER A 229 17.50 -11.38 6.60
C SER A 229 17.84 -9.90 6.76
N ASN A 230 18.84 -9.43 6.02
CA ASN A 230 19.18 -8.01 5.88
C ASN A 230 18.82 -7.45 4.49
N LYS A 231 18.02 -8.19 3.73
CA LYS A 231 17.67 -7.86 2.36
C LYS A 231 16.74 -6.66 2.28
N TRP A 232 17.08 -5.74 1.40
CA TRP A 232 16.26 -4.65 0.96
C TRP A 232 15.74 -4.93 -0.45
N HIS A 233 14.50 -4.61 -0.70
CA HIS A 233 13.87 -4.72 -2.01
C HIS A 233 13.81 -3.35 -2.63
N ASN A 234 14.19 -3.27 -3.91
CA ASN A 234 14.11 -2.04 -4.67
C ASN A 234 13.36 -2.26 -5.98
N SER A 235 12.74 -1.22 -6.47
CA SER A 235 12.22 -1.14 -7.83
C SER A 235 12.54 0.21 -8.44
N TYR A 236 12.72 0.23 -9.76
CA TYR A 236 12.99 1.45 -10.50
C TYR A 236 12.25 1.43 -11.82
N GLY A 237 11.88 2.59 -12.27
CA GLY A 237 11.12 2.69 -13.50
C GLY A 237 10.76 4.11 -13.85
N GLY A 238 9.78 4.23 -14.72
CA GLY A 238 9.30 5.53 -15.13
C GLY A 238 8.06 5.39 -15.99
N GLY A 239 7.50 6.52 -16.32
CA GLY A 239 6.27 6.54 -17.05
C GLY A 239 5.87 7.90 -17.57
N PHE A 240 4.68 7.93 -18.08
CA PHE A 240 4.01 9.08 -18.62
C PHE A 240 2.83 9.46 -17.71
N TRP A 241 2.61 10.75 -17.55
CA TRP A 241 1.46 11.27 -16.81
C TRP A 241 0.72 12.33 -17.61
N LEU A 242 -0.58 12.41 -17.37
CA LEU A 242 -1.49 13.37 -17.95
C LEU A 242 -2.42 13.88 -16.85
N ASN A 243 -2.53 15.20 -16.72
CA ASN A 243 -3.46 15.84 -15.81
C ASN A 243 -4.49 16.64 -16.61
N ALA A 244 -5.76 16.38 -16.38
CA ALA A 244 -6.87 17.01 -17.07
C ALA A 244 -7.66 17.91 -16.11
N VAL A 245 -7.96 19.13 -16.52
CA VAL A 245 -8.78 20.15 -15.81
C VAL A 245 -8.36 20.37 -14.35
N ASP A 246 -7.08 20.15 -14.03
CA ASP A 246 -6.54 20.19 -12.66
C ASP A 246 -7.33 19.36 -11.63
N ALA A 247 -8.02 18.30 -12.08
CA ALA A 247 -8.86 17.43 -11.26
C ALA A 247 -8.56 15.94 -11.45
N ILE A 248 -8.22 15.51 -12.66
CA ILE A 248 -8.01 14.10 -12.99
C ILE A 248 -6.57 13.91 -13.43
N SER A 249 -5.82 13.09 -12.72
CA SER A 249 -4.48 12.67 -13.09
C SER A 249 -4.50 11.20 -13.53
N LEU A 250 -3.93 10.94 -14.69
CA LEU A 250 -3.72 9.61 -15.24
C LEU A 250 -2.23 9.36 -15.34
N ASN A 251 -1.78 8.16 -15.03
CA ASN A 251 -0.40 7.75 -15.24
C ASN A 251 -0.32 6.33 -15.80
N ALA A 252 0.68 6.09 -16.61
CA ALA A 252 1.07 4.78 -17.09
C ALA A 252 2.58 4.66 -16.99
N SER A 253 3.06 3.65 -16.28
CA SER A 253 4.47 3.48 -15.98
C SER A 253 4.89 2.01 -16.01
N TYR A 254 6.17 1.79 -16.23
CA TYR A 254 6.79 0.49 -16.16
C TYR A 254 7.90 0.51 -15.12
N PHE A 255 7.79 -0.39 -14.14
CA PHE A 255 8.76 -0.56 -13.06
C PHE A 255 9.37 -1.95 -13.11
N ASN A 256 10.67 -2.03 -12.94
CA ASN A 256 11.42 -3.26 -12.87
C ASN A 256 11.89 -3.54 -11.44
N SER A 257 11.98 -4.83 -11.09
CA SER A 257 12.42 -5.33 -9.79
C SER A 257 13.08 -6.70 -9.94
N SER A 258 13.48 -7.33 -8.83
CA SER A 258 13.94 -8.72 -8.84
C SER A 258 12.87 -9.75 -9.24
N ASP A 259 11.58 -9.38 -9.17
CA ASP A 259 10.45 -10.21 -9.64
C ASP A 259 10.09 -9.96 -11.12
N GLY A 260 10.93 -9.19 -11.86
CA GLY A 260 10.69 -8.82 -13.24
C GLY A 260 10.04 -7.46 -13.41
N GLY A 261 9.54 -7.19 -14.62
CA GLY A 261 8.94 -5.90 -14.97
C GLY A 261 7.42 -5.88 -14.79
N ARG A 262 6.88 -4.71 -14.42
CA ARG A 262 5.46 -4.53 -14.18
C ARG A 262 4.93 -3.22 -14.77
N LEU A 263 3.86 -3.34 -15.57
CA LEU A 263 3.08 -2.19 -16.02
C LEU A 263 2.12 -1.74 -14.90
N VAL A 264 2.13 -0.45 -14.61
CA VAL A 264 1.27 0.19 -13.62
C VAL A 264 0.46 1.29 -14.31
N ILE A 265 -0.86 1.20 -14.21
CA ILE A 265 -1.77 2.25 -14.69
C ILE A 265 -2.51 2.78 -13.45
N GLY A 266 -2.51 4.07 -13.26
CA GLY A 266 -3.13 4.74 -12.13
C GLY A 266 -4.03 5.90 -12.54
N ILE A 267 -5.06 6.12 -11.73
CA ILE A 267 -5.92 7.31 -11.78
C ILE A 267 -5.82 7.96 -10.39
N GLY A 268 -5.47 9.25 -10.35
CA GLY A 268 -5.31 9.98 -9.10
C GLY A 268 -3.99 10.74 -9.02
N GLY A 269 -3.74 11.38 -7.88
CA GLY A 269 -2.50 12.12 -7.64
C GLY A 269 -1.26 11.23 -7.47
N THR A 270 -0.10 11.85 -7.49
CA THR A 270 1.23 11.21 -7.45
C THR A 270 1.75 10.96 -6.03
N PHE A 271 0.86 10.57 -5.10
CA PHE A 271 1.23 9.98 -3.81
C PHE A 271 0.29 8.86 -3.47
#